data_617468978eadb546cbce80250e6d37d0
#
_entry.id   617468978eadb546cbce80250e6d37d0
#
_cell.length_a   1.000
_cell.length_b   1.000
_cell.length_c   1.000
_cell.angle_alpha   90.00
_cell.angle_beta   90.00
_cell.angle_gamma   90.00
#
_symmetry.space_group_name_H-M   'P 1'
#
loop_
_entity.id
_entity.type
_entity.pdbx_description
1 polymer ?
#
loop_
_entity_poly.entity_id
_entity_poly.type
_entity_poly.pdbx_seq_one_letter_code
_entity_poly.pdbx_strand_id
1 'polypeptide(L)'
;NCSYCQKFKTSIKESLKDYNYVIYYLDIANFSQDESNELIATDDYMSKNEWGTPLNLLYKDGKRINVLNGYVETSELVKFLKDNKVI
;
A
#
# COMPACT_ATOMS: atom_id res chain seq x y z
N ASN A 1 -6.40 -8.93 12.09
CA ASN A 1 -6.50 -7.54 12.54
C ASN A 1 -5.16 -6.87 12.64
N CYS A 2 -4.97 -5.88 11.84
CA CYS A 2 -3.72 -5.13 11.76
C CYS A 2 -3.95 -3.74 12.37
N SER A 3 -3.39 -3.50 13.57
CA SER A 3 -3.54 -2.20 14.24
C SER A 3 -2.84 -1.09 13.44
N TYR A 4 -1.71 -1.38 12.84
CA TYR A 4 -1.01 -0.42 11.99
C TYR A 4 -1.78 -0.13 10.70
N CYS A 5 -2.54 -1.08 10.19
CA CYS A 5 -3.41 -0.86 9.04
C CYS A 5 -4.51 0.14 9.38
N GLN A 6 -5.08 0.07 10.58
CA GLN A 6 -6.09 1.04 11.02
C GLN A 6 -5.50 2.44 11.14
N LYS A 7 -4.31 2.55 11.70
CA LYS A 7 -3.59 3.84 11.78
C LYS A 7 -3.27 4.37 10.39
N PHE A 8 -2.87 3.50 9.49
CA PHE A 8 -2.51 3.91 8.13
C PHE A 8 -3.72 4.41 7.35
N LYS A 9 -4.89 3.84 7.57
CA LYS A 9 -6.13 4.37 6.98
C LYS A 9 -6.36 5.83 7.35
N THR A 10 -6.04 6.20 8.59
CA THR A 10 -6.14 7.59 9.03
C THR A 10 -5.17 8.49 8.26
N SER A 11 -3.93 8.03 8.07
CA SER A 11 -2.93 8.77 7.28
C SER A 11 -3.41 8.97 5.85
N ILE A 12 -3.99 7.95 5.25
CA ILE A 12 -4.54 8.03 3.89
C ILE A 12 -5.68 9.05 3.83
N LYS A 13 -6.61 8.98 4.78
CA LYS A 13 -7.75 9.92 4.82
C LYS A 13 -7.29 11.36 4.99
N GLU A 14 -6.30 11.59 5.84
CA GLU A 14 -5.75 12.92 6.04
C GLU A 14 -5.10 13.46 4.76
N SER A 15 -4.33 12.63 4.06
CA SER A 15 -3.69 13.03 2.82
C SER A 15 -4.72 13.33 1.72
N LEU A 16 -5.83 12.58 1.67
CA LEU A 16 -6.87 12.78 0.67
C LEU A 16 -7.67 14.07 0.86
N LYS A 17 -7.57 14.72 2.02
CA LYS A 17 -8.19 16.03 2.23
C LYS A 17 -7.50 17.12 1.41
N ASP A 18 -6.20 17.00 1.20
CA ASP A 18 -5.40 18.03 0.55
C ASP A 18 -4.95 17.62 -0.85
N TYR A 19 -4.92 16.32 -1.15
CA TYR A 19 -4.40 15.80 -2.41
C TYR A 19 -5.38 14.80 -3.01
N ASN A 20 -5.35 14.67 -4.33
CA ASN A 20 -6.25 13.77 -5.05
C ASN A 20 -5.44 12.67 -5.73
N TYR A 21 -5.69 11.43 -5.35
CA TYR A 21 -5.06 10.26 -5.97
C TYR A 21 -5.94 9.04 -5.75
N VAL A 22 -5.65 7.98 -6.50
CA VAL A 22 -6.43 6.73 -6.42
C VAL A 22 -5.67 5.72 -5.58
N ILE A 23 -6.38 5.08 -4.65
CA ILE A 23 -5.83 4.00 -3.84
C ILE A 23 -6.83 2.85 -3.80
N TYR A 24 -6.32 1.63 -3.95
CA TYR A 24 -7.11 0.40 -3.82
C TYR A 24 -6.71 -0.30 -2.53
N TYR A 25 -7.69 -0.63 -1.72
CA TYR A 25 -7.47 -1.29 -0.44
C TYR A 25 -7.90 -2.74 -0.52
N LEU A 26 -7.00 -3.65 -0.15
CA LEU A 26 -7.26 -5.08 -0.11
C LEU A 26 -7.15 -5.59 1.33
N ASP A 27 -8.22 -6.18 1.84
CA ASP A 27 -8.23 -6.76 3.18
C ASP A 27 -7.89 -8.24 3.08
N ILE A 28 -6.61 -8.56 3.20
CA ILE A 28 -6.11 -9.93 3.05
C ILE A 28 -6.54 -10.86 4.18
N ALA A 29 -7.01 -10.31 5.31
CA ALA A 29 -7.51 -11.14 6.41
C ALA A 29 -8.74 -11.93 6.01
N ASN A 30 -9.48 -11.46 5.01
CA ASN A 30 -10.67 -12.14 4.49
C ASN A 30 -10.39 -12.98 3.24
N PHE A 31 -9.14 -13.07 2.82
CA PHE A 31 -8.77 -13.85 1.65
C PHE A 31 -8.68 -15.34 1.98
N SER A 32 -9.13 -16.19 1.04
CA SER A 32 -8.85 -17.61 1.08
C SER A 32 -7.36 -17.86 0.78
N GLN A 33 -6.90 -19.09 0.99
CA GLN A 33 -5.53 -19.44 0.67
C GLN A 33 -5.25 -19.25 -0.83
N ASP A 34 -6.21 -19.63 -1.68
CA ASP A 34 -6.07 -19.47 -3.14
C ASP A 34 -6.00 -18.00 -3.53
N GLU A 35 -6.83 -17.15 -2.93
CA GLU A 35 -6.80 -15.71 -3.20
C GLU A 35 -5.48 -15.09 -2.76
N SER A 36 -4.96 -15.51 -1.61
CA SER A 36 -3.65 -15.05 -1.12
C SER A 36 -2.53 -15.46 -2.06
N ASN A 37 -2.57 -16.71 -2.55
CA ASN A 37 -1.58 -17.20 -3.50
C ASN A 37 -1.62 -16.43 -4.82
N GLU A 38 -2.80 -16.10 -5.32
CA GLU A 38 -2.96 -15.29 -6.52
C GLU A 38 -2.39 -13.89 -6.32
N LEU A 39 -2.65 -13.28 -5.17
CA LEU A 39 -2.13 -11.95 -4.87
C LEU A 39 -0.61 -11.96 -4.85
N ILE A 40 0.00 -12.94 -4.19
CA ILE A 40 1.46 -13.06 -4.10
C ILE A 40 2.06 -13.26 -5.50
N ALA A 41 1.39 -14.03 -6.36
CA ALA A 41 1.86 -14.28 -7.72
C ALA A 41 1.76 -13.04 -8.62
N THR A 42 0.89 -12.08 -8.26
CA THR A 42 0.69 -10.86 -9.05
C THR A 42 1.91 -9.94 -9.00
N ASP A 43 2.61 -9.90 -7.88
CA ASP A 43 3.77 -9.03 -7.71
C ASP A 43 4.89 -9.82 -7.05
N ASP A 44 6.03 -9.89 -7.72
CA ASP A 44 7.19 -10.65 -7.24
C ASP A 44 7.83 -10.06 -5.98
N TYR A 45 7.52 -8.83 -5.63
CA TYR A 45 8.00 -8.26 -4.36
C TYR A 45 7.56 -9.13 -3.18
N MET A 46 6.30 -9.54 -3.18
CA MET A 46 5.74 -10.34 -2.08
C MET A 46 6.33 -11.75 -2.01
N SER A 47 6.76 -12.30 -3.14
CA SER A 47 7.36 -13.64 -3.17
C SER A 47 8.86 -13.64 -2.87
N LYS A 48 9.56 -12.53 -3.11
CA LYS A 48 11.02 -12.43 -3.00
C LYS A 48 11.50 -11.72 -1.75
N ASN A 49 10.63 -10.98 -1.06
CA ASN A 49 11.01 -10.14 0.08
C ASN A 49 10.12 -10.42 1.27
N GLU A 50 10.65 -10.18 2.46
CA GLU A 50 9.82 -10.15 3.65
C GLU A 50 8.98 -8.87 3.64
N TRP A 51 7.72 -9.01 4.05
CA TRP A 51 6.83 -7.87 4.11
C TRP A 51 5.82 -8.05 5.22
N GLY A 52 5.33 -6.92 5.73
CA GLY A 52 4.29 -6.89 6.73
C GLY A 52 3.13 -6.02 6.26
N THR A 53 2.08 -5.92 7.05
CA THR A 53 0.95 -5.05 6.76
C THR A 53 1.02 -3.80 7.62
N PRO A 54 0.63 -2.64 7.09
CA PRO A 54 0.19 -2.40 5.71
C PRO A 54 1.33 -2.46 4.71
N LEU A 55 1.08 -3.04 3.55
CA LEU A 55 2.03 -3.05 2.44
C LEU A 55 1.45 -2.24 1.29
N ASN A 56 2.23 -1.29 0.80
CA ASN A 56 1.80 -0.39 -0.26
C ASN A 56 2.66 -0.58 -1.49
N LEU A 57 2.03 -0.93 -2.59
CA LEU A 57 2.69 -1.10 -3.87
C LEU A 57 2.25 0.03 -4.79
N LEU A 58 3.20 0.78 -5.31
CA LEU A 58 2.91 1.89 -6.20
C LEU A 58 3.11 1.44 -7.64
N TYR A 59 2.04 1.50 -8.42
CA TYR A 59 2.03 1.08 -9.82
C TYR A 59 1.85 2.28 -10.74
N LYS A 60 2.54 2.24 -11.86
CA LYS A 60 2.37 3.21 -12.94
C LYS A 60 2.47 2.46 -14.27
N ASP A 61 1.44 2.63 -15.12
CA ASP A 61 1.39 2.00 -16.45
C ASP A 61 1.54 0.47 -16.37
N GLY A 62 0.94 -0.12 -15.34
CA GLY A 62 0.95 -1.56 -15.14
C GLY A 62 2.22 -2.12 -14.51
N LYS A 63 3.16 -1.25 -14.12
CA LYS A 63 4.42 -1.67 -13.51
C LYS A 63 4.57 -1.10 -12.11
N ARG A 64 5.10 -1.92 -11.19
CA ARG A 64 5.43 -1.45 -9.85
C ARG A 64 6.68 -0.59 -9.92
N ILE A 65 6.56 0.66 -9.49
CA ILE A 65 7.68 1.61 -9.53
C ILE A 65 8.28 1.84 -8.15
N ASN A 66 7.54 1.60 -7.08
CA ASN A 66 8.06 1.74 -5.73
C ASN A 66 7.21 0.98 -4.73
N VAL A 67 7.73 0.83 -3.50
CA VAL A 67 7.07 0.11 -2.42
C VAL A 67 7.22 0.91 -1.14
N LEU A 68 6.13 0.99 -0.36
CA LEU A 68 6.15 1.53 0.99
C LEU A 68 5.70 0.42 1.93
N ASN A 69 6.65 -0.19 2.64
CA ASN A 69 6.38 -1.33 3.51
C ASN A 69 6.23 -0.86 4.95
N GLY A 70 5.03 -1.02 5.48
CA GLY A 70 4.71 -0.68 6.85
C GLY A 70 3.96 0.64 6.98
N TYR A 71 3.63 0.96 8.22
CA TYR A 71 2.90 2.18 8.57
C TYR A 71 3.84 3.39 8.54
N VAL A 72 3.33 4.49 7.98
CA VAL A 72 3.97 5.80 8.09
C VAL A 72 2.92 6.85 8.45
N GLU A 73 3.37 7.95 9.03
CA GLU A 73 2.50 9.07 9.34
C GLU A 73 2.13 9.84 8.06
N THR A 74 1.12 10.69 8.17
CA THR A 74 0.60 11.45 7.02
C THR A 74 1.68 12.24 6.29
N SER A 75 2.57 12.90 7.02
CA SER A 75 3.64 13.70 6.40
C SER A 75 4.59 12.85 5.57
N GLU A 76 4.93 11.66 6.04
CA GLU A 76 5.81 10.76 5.31
C GLU A 76 5.10 10.14 4.11
N LEU A 77 3.81 9.82 4.24
CA LEU A 77 3.01 9.34 3.12
C LEU A 77 2.95 10.39 2.00
N VAL A 78 2.69 11.63 2.35
CA VAL A 78 2.64 12.75 1.39
C VAL A 78 4.00 12.91 0.71
N LYS A 79 5.09 12.84 1.46
CA LYS A 79 6.43 12.91 0.89
C LYS A 79 6.68 11.79 -0.11
N PHE A 80 6.31 10.55 0.24
CA PHE A 80 6.44 9.39 -0.64
C PHE A 80 5.68 9.61 -1.94
N LEU A 81 4.46 10.10 -1.86
CA LEU A 81 3.62 10.35 -3.02
C LEU A 81 4.19 11.47 -3.90
N LYS A 82 4.72 12.53 -3.29
CA LYS A 82 5.35 13.63 -4.03
C LYS A 82 6.66 13.19 -4.69
N ASP A 83 7.48 12.45 -3.96
CA ASP A 83 8.77 11.96 -4.49
C ASP A 83 8.56 11.04 -5.69
N ASN A 84 7.44 10.33 -5.74
CA ASN A 84 7.08 9.44 -6.84
C ASN A 84 6.14 10.09 -7.85
N LYS A 85 5.90 11.38 -7.73
CA LYS A 85 5.10 12.19 -8.66
C LYS A 85 3.65 11.72 -8.80
N VAL A 86 3.09 11.18 -7.73
CA VAL A 86 1.67 10.82 -7.67
C VAL A 86 0.82 12.07 -7.45
N ILE A 87 1.35 12.99 -6.68
CA ILE A 87 0.66 14.26 -6.36
C ILE A 87 1.59 15.45 -6.54
#